data_3376276effa8983501e8f802291611bf
#
_entry.id   3376276effa8983501e8f802291611bf
#
_cell.length_a   1.000
_cell.length_b   1.000
_cell.length_c   1.000
_cell.angle_alpha   90.00
_cell.angle_beta   90.00
_cell.angle_gamma   90.00
#
_symmetry.space_group_name_H-M   'P 1'
#
loop_
_entity.id
_entity.type
_entity.pdbx_description
1 polymer ?
#
loop_
_entity_poly.entity_id
_entity_poly.type
_entity_poly.pdbx_seq_one_letter_code
_entity_poly.pdbx_strand_id
1 'polypeptide(L)'
;MTRARLQKPEEYARSAMKAIAANVQTIADEIDYVEVNSLINDLESAHQNKKRVFVMGAGRSGLVARGFAMRLMHLGLNVYVVGETVTPAVETDDLLIVISGSGETKSINEMGALAKAKGTRLASVTSNKDSTLGTISDTAVIVKGRTKVSGMDFMERQVIGSHISFAPLGTMFEISTMVFLDGVIAALMEITKKSEDDLKKKHATLE
;
A
#
# COMPACT_ATOMS: atom_id res chain seq x y z
N MET A 1 5.75 -44.93 9.40
CA MET A 1 5.74 -43.53 8.91
C MET A 1 4.34 -43.22 8.41
N THR A 2 3.52 -42.56 9.24
CA THR A 2 2.14 -42.19 8.93
C THR A 2 2.18 -41.06 7.92
N ARG A 3 1.73 -41.29 6.68
CA ARG A 3 1.51 -40.22 5.71
C ARG A 3 0.58 -39.18 6.35
N ALA A 4 1.09 -37.96 6.61
CA ALA A 4 0.25 -36.85 7.00
C ALA A 4 -0.86 -36.75 5.94
N ARG A 5 -2.13 -36.81 6.39
CA ARG A 5 -3.31 -36.69 5.53
C ARG A 5 -3.20 -35.33 4.84
N LEU A 6 -2.94 -35.31 3.53
CA LEU A 6 -2.95 -34.08 2.76
C LEU A 6 -4.32 -33.43 2.96
N GLN A 7 -4.33 -32.22 3.50
CA GLN A 7 -5.57 -31.43 3.60
C GLN A 7 -6.16 -31.29 2.21
N LYS A 8 -7.47 -31.25 2.12
CA LYS A 8 -8.14 -31.04 0.84
C LYS A 8 -7.86 -29.60 0.32
N PRO A 9 -7.76 -29.37 -1.01
CA PRO A 9 -7.44 -28.05 -1.57
C PRO A 9 -8.33 -26.93 -1.03
N GLU A 10 -9.63 -27.19 -0.83
CA GLU A 10 -10.57 -26.24 -0.27
C GLU A 10 -10.28 -25.86 1.20
N GLU A 11 -9.67 -26.76 1.97
CA GLU A 11 -9.26 -26.48 3.35
C GLU A 11 -8.05 -25.54 3.37
N TYR A 12 -7.11 -25.68 2.41
CA TYR A 12 -6.00 -24.74 2.25
C TYR A 12 -6.51 -23.34 1.86
N ALA A 13 -7.42 -23.25 0.88
CA ALA A 13 -8.01 -21.98 0.48
C ALA A 13 -8.72 -21.30 1.66
N ARG A 14 -9.54 -22.05 2.41
CA ARG A 14 -10.21 -21.53 3.61
C ARG A 14 -9.22 -21.04 4.66
N SER A 15 -8.16 -21.80 4.91
CA SER A 15 -7.14 -21.45 5.91
C SER A 15 -6.37 -20.20 5.49
N ALA A 16 -6.02 -20.08 4.19
CA ALA A 16 -5.38 -18.89 3.64
C ALA A 16 -6.26 -17.63 3.79
N MET A 17 -7.54 -17.72 3.43
CA MET A 17 -8.50 -16.62 3.59
C MET A 17 -8.63 -16.18 5.05
N LYS A 18 -8.73 -17.12 5.99
CA LYS A 18 -8.80 -16.81 7.43
C LYS A 18 -7.52 -16.15 7.93
N ALA A 19 -6.35 -16.64 7.49
CA ALA A 19 -5.07 -16.06 7.88
C ALA A 19 -4.92 -14.62 7.33
N ILE A 20 -5.35 -14.37 6.10
CA ILE A 20 -5.35 -13.02 5.50
C ILE A 20 -6.28 -12.09 6.29
N ALA A 21 -7.51 -12.52 6.58
CA ALA A 21 -8.47 -11.72 7.34
C ALA A 21 -7.95 -11.38 8.75
N ALA A 22 -7.36 -12.36 9.44
CA ALA A 22 -6.75 -12.15 10.75
C ALA A 22 -5.57 -11.14 10.69
N ASN A 23 -4.74 -11.20 9.64
CA ASN A 23 -3.66 -10.24 9.45
C ASN A 23 -4.19 -8.81 9.23
N VAL A 24 -5.26 -8.65 8.45
CA VAL A 24 -5.93 -7.34 8.26
C VAL A 24 -6.42 -6.79 9.60
N GLN A 25 -7.06 -7.63 10.42
CA GLN A 25 -7.51 -7.22 11.76
C GLN A 25 -6.33 -6.77 12.63
N THR A 26 -5.26 -7.55 12.68
CA THR A 26 -4.04 -7.19 13.44
C THR A 26 -3.47 -5.85 12.96
N ILE A 27 -3.40 -5.61 11.64
CA ILE A 27 -2.93 -4.32 11.11
C ILE A 27 -3.83 -3.18 11.56
N ALA A 28 -5.15 -3.34 11.51
CA ALA A 28 -6.08 -2.31 11.96
C ALA A 28 -5.91 -1.94 13.44
N ASP A 29 -5.52 -2.90 14.28
CA ASP A 29 -5.31 -2.69 15.71
C ASP A 29 -3.90 -2.12 16.04
N GLU A 30 -2.88 -2.43 15.24
CA GLU A 30 -1.46 -2.13 15.53
C GLU A 30 -0.84 -1.01 14.69
N ILE A 31 -1.48 -0.56 13.60
CA ILE A 31 -0.93 0.46 12.73
C ILE A 31 -0.72 1.79 13.49
N ASP A 32 0.36 2.49 13.20
CA ASP A 32 0.61 3.80 13.81
C ASP A 32 -0.30 4.87 13.20
N TYR A 33 -1.35 5.22 13.93
CA TYR A 33 -2.32 6.22 13.51
C TYR A 33 -1.77 7.66 13.45
N VAL A 34 -0.59 7.94 14.02
CA VAL A 34 0.10 9.22 13.82
C VAL A 34 0.61 9.31 12.38
N GLU A 35 1.26 8.25 11.90
CA GLU A 35 1.73 8.19 10.50
C GLU A 35 0.55 8.11 9.50
N VAL A 36 -0.54 7.43 9.88
CA VAL A 36 -1.78 7.41 9.07
C VAL A 36 -2.36 8.81 8.93
N ASN A 37 -2.47 9.56 10.03
CA ASN A 37 -2.95 10.93 10.00
C ASN A 37 -2.02 11.84 9.19
N SER A 38 -0.69 11.62 9.25
CA SER A 38 0.27 12.36 8.42
C SER A 38 0.01 12.12 6.93
N LEU A 39 -0.23 10.87 6.50
CA LEU A 39 -0.58 10.56 5.12
C LEU A 39 -1.91 11.20 4.69
N ILE A 40 -2.93 11.18 5.55
CA ILE A 40 -4.23 11.81 5.28
C ILE A 40 -4.05 13.33 5.11
N ASN A 41 -3.28 13.98 5.98
CA ASN A 41 -2.99 15.41 5.91
C ASN A 41 -2.23 15.77 4.63
N ASP A 42 -1.28 14.93 4.20
CA ASP A 42 -0.55 15.12 2.94
C ASP A 42 -1.49 15.09 1.74
N LEU A 43 -2.44 14.15 1.71
CA LEU A 43 -3.46 14.03 0.67
C LEU A 43 -4.44 15.21 0.68
N GLU A 44 -4.90 15.60 1.87
CA GLU A 44 -5.80 16.75 2.04
C GLU A 44 -5.11 18.04 1.58
N SER A 45 -3.88 18.27 2.00
CA SER A 45 -3.06 19.41 1.58
C SER A 45 -2.89 19.45 0.06
N ALA A 46 -2.55 18.32 -0.56
CA ALA A 46 -2.42 18.22 -2.01
C ALA A 46 -3.75 18.58 -2.71
N HIS A 47 -4.88 18.11 -2.18
CA HIS A 47 -6.20 18.39 -2.73
C HIS A 47 -6.57 19.88 -2.61
N GLN A 48 -6.40 20.48 -1.43
CA GLN A 48 -6.73 21.88 -1.15
C GLN A 48 -5.87 22.85 -2.00
N ASN A 49 -4.58 22.51 -2.15
CA ASN A 49 -3.63 23.34 -2.91
C ASN A 49 -3.59 22.98 -4.41
N LYS A 50 -4.48 22.11 -4.89
CA LYS A 50 -4.55 21.64 -6.29
C LYS A 50 -3.23 21.06 -6.80
N LYS A 51 -2.43 20.48 -5.91
CA LYS A 51 -1.20 19.77 -6.24
C LYS A 51 -1.50 18.39 -6.81
N ARG A 52 -0.56 17.85 -7.57
CA ARG A 52 -0.69 16.54 -8.16
C ARG A 52 -0.26 15.47 -7.15
N VAL A 53 -0.98 14.37 -7.18
CA VAL A 53 -0.65 13.16 -6.43
C VAL A 53 -0.16 12.12 -7.42
N PHE A 54 1.03 11.62 -7.22
CA PHE A 54 1.59 10.50 -7.99
C PHE A 54 1.57 9.25 -7.12
N VAL A 55 1.19 8.12 -7.71
CA VAL A 55 1.25 6.82 -7.01
C VAL A 55 2.17 5.88 -7.76
N MET A 56 2.92 5.07 -7.02
CA MET A 56 3.91 4.17 -7.59
C MET A 56 4.04 2.88 -6.78
N GLY A 57 4.31 1.77 -7.49
CA GLY A 57 4.66 0.48 -6.90
C GLY A 57 5.09 -0.49 -7.98
N ALA A 58 5.82 -1.53 -7.62
CA ALA A 58 6.25 -2.58 -8.55
C ALA A 58 5.41 -3.85 -8.39
N GLY A 59 5.12 -4.55 -9.49
CA GLY A 59 4.39 -5.81 -9.48
C GLY A 59 3.01 -5.68 -8.82
N ARG A 60 2.68 -6.56 -7.87
CA ARG A 60 1.39 -6.53 -7.17
C ARG A 60 1.17 -5.25 -6.34
N SER A 61 2.22 -4.69 -5.74
CA SER A 61 2.13 -3.38 -5.08
C SER A 61 1.75 -2.26 -6.06
N GLY A 62 2.15 -2.37 -7.33
CA GLY A 62 1.70 -1.48 -8.40
C GLY A 62 0.20 -1.60 -8.70
N LEU A 63 -0.38 -2.82 -8.61
CA LEU A 63 -1.83 -3.00 -8.74
C LEU A 63 -2.59 -2.35 -7.57
N VAL A 64 -2.06 -2.46 -6.35
CA VAL A 64 -2.62 -1.75 -5.17
C VAL A 64 -2.55 -0.24 -5.37
N ALA A 65 -1.41 0.29 -5.84
CA ALA A 65 -1.24 1.71 -6.14
C ALA A 65 -2.26 2.21 -7.18
N ARG A 66 -2.51 1.46 -8.24
CA ARG A 66 -3.52 1.78 -9.28
C ARG A 66 -4.94 1.79 -8.71
N GLY A 67 -5.30 0.81 -7.88
CA GLY A 67 -6.59 0.77 -7.19
C GLY A 67 -6.80 2.00 -6.31
N PHE A 68 -5.76 2.40 -5.56
CA PHE A 68 -5.79 3.61 -4.75
C PHE A 68 -5.89 4.90 -5.59
N ALA A 69 -5.12 5.00 -6.68
CA ALA A 69 -5.20 6.13 -7.61
C ALA A 69 -6.62 6.34 -8.15
N MET A 70 -7.28 5.26 -8.54
CA MET A 70 -8.67 5.30 -9.02
C MET A 70 -9.60 5.88 -7.95
N ARG A 71 -9.49 5.46 -6.69
CA ARG A 71 -10.29 5.99 -5.58
C ARG A 71 -10.01 7.47 -5.31
N LEU A 72 -8.75 7.89 -5.32
CA LEU A 72 -8.36 9.30 -5.19
C LEU A 72 -8.93 10.16 -6.32
N MET A 73 -8.93 9.64 -7.56
CA MET A 73 -9.54 10.32 -8.72
C MET A 73 -11.06 10.46 -8.53
N HIS A 74 -11.74 9.45 -8.02
CA HIS A 74 -13.17 9.54 -7.70
C HIS A 74 -13.46 10.60 -6.63
N LEU A 75 -12.56 10.80 -5.67
CA LEU A 75 -12.64 11.90 -4.70
C LEU A 75 -12.35 13.28 -5.32
N GLY A 76 -11.84 13.32 -6.55
CA GLY A 76 -11.56 14.56 -7.29
C GLY A 76 -10.16 15.09 -7.10
N LEU A 77 -9.23 14.30 -6.58
CA LEU A 77 -7.81 14.63 -6.56
C LEU A 77 -7.24 14.58 -7.99
N ASN A 78 -6.21 15.38 -8.23
CA ASN A 78 -5.44 15.34 -9.47
C ASN A 78 -4.35 14.26 -9.35
N VAL A 79 -4.66 13.04 -9.78
CA VAL A 79 -3.83 11.86 -9.51
C VAL A 79 -3.29 11.21 -10.79
N TYR A 80 -2.06 10.72 -10.71
CA TYR A 80 -1.35 10.05 -11.80
C TYR A 80 -0.66 8.78 -11.29
N VAL A 81 -0.57 7.77 -12.15
CA VAL A 81 0.19 6.55 -11.88
C VAL A 81 1.53 6.64 -12.59
N VAL A 82 2.62 6.55 -11.85
CA VAL A 82 3.98 6.60 -12.42
C VAL A 82 4.18 5.43 -13.37
N GLY A 83 4.65 5.73 -14.59
CA GLY A 83 4.86 4.76 -15.66
C GLY A 83 3.72 4.66 -16.69
N GLU A 84 2.60 5.35 -16.45
CA GLU A 84 1.57 5.48 -17.49
C GLU A 84 1.95 6.56 -18.52
N THR A 85 1.48 6.39 -19.76
CA THR A 85 1.86 7.22 -20.90
C THR A 85 1.51 8.70 -20.73
N VAL A 86 0.48 9.00 -19.95
CA VAL A 86 -0.03 10.35 -19.72
C VAL A 86 0.45 10.96 -18.40
N THR A 87 1.45 10.34 -17.76
CA THR A 87 2.00 10.84 -16.48
C THR A 87 2.88 12.07 -16.75
N PRO A 88 2.55 13.26 -16.20
CA PRO A 88 3.37 14.46 -16.35
C PRO A 88 4.64 14.38 -15.48
N ALA A 89 5.57 15.31 -15.69
CA ALA A 89 6.71 15.47 -14.81
C ALA A 89 6.28 15.94 -13.42
N VAL A 90 6.96 15.45 -12.37
CA VAL A 90 6.75 15.92 -10.99
C VAL A 90 7.30 17.34 -10.82
N GLU A 91 6.66 18.13 -9.98
CA GLU A 91 7.05 19.49 -9.61
C GLU A 91 7.16 19.65 -8.09
N THR A 92 7.69 20.78 -7.67
CA THR A 92 7.79 21.14 -6.25
C THR A 92 6.42 21.12 -5.57
N ASP A 93 6.36 20.57 -4.35
CA ASP A 93 5.16 20.41 -3.52
C ASP A 93 4.10 19.43 -4.08
N ASP A 94 4.37 18.72 -5.18
CA ASP A 94 3.57 17.54 -5.52
C ASP A 94 3.77 16.45 -4.47
N LEU A 95 2.84 15.51 -4.38
CA LEU A 95 2.91 14.37 -3.47
C LEU A 95 3.19 13.08 -4.26
N LEU A 96 4.24 12.36 -3.92
CA LEU A 96 4.49 11.01 -4.42
C LEU A 96 4.21 9.98 -3.33
N ILE A 97 3.30 9.05 -3.59
CA ILE A 97 2.97 7.93 -2.70
C ILE A 97 3.54 6.65 -3.29
N VAL A 98 4.41 5.99 -2.54
CA VAL A 98 5.12 4.78 -2.96
C VAL A 98 4.68 3.58 -2.15
N ILE A 99 4.23 2.52 -2.82
CA ILE A 99 3.85 1.25 -2.18
C ILE A 99 4.92 0.21 -2.48
N SER A 100 5.64 -0.22 -1.45
CA SER A 100 6.71 -1.21 -1.57
C SER A 100 6.86 -2.02 -0.29
N GLY A 101 6.42 -3.28 -0.31
CA GLY A 101 6.44 -4.13 0.88
C GLY A 101 7.83 -4.29 1.49
N SER A 102 8.87 -4.52 0.72
CA SER A 102 10.24 -4.61 1.23
C SER A 102 10.87 -3.25 1.51
N GLY A 103 10.44 -2.20 0.78
CA GLY A 103 11.11 -0.91 0.77
C GLY A 103 12.52 -0.91 0.15
N GLU A 104 12.92 -2.03 -0.48
CA GLU A 104 14.28 -2.24 -1.03
C GLU A 104 14.30 -2.40 -2.56
N THR A 105 13.18 -2.17 -3.24
CA THR A 105 13.15 -2.27 -4.71
C THR A 105 13.93 -1.11 -5.32
N LYS A 106 15.10 -1.40 -5.88
CA LYS A 106 16.09 -0.42 -6.34
C LYS A 106 15.49 0.65 -7.26
N SER A 107 14.79 0.25 -8.33
CA SER A 107 14.17 1.19 -9.27
C SER A 107 13.13 2.11 -8.62
N ILE A 108 12.39 1.59 -7.65
CA ILE A 108 11.39 2.35 -6.88
C ILE A 108 12.09 3.39 -6.00
N ASN A 109 13.16 2.99 -5.31
CA ASN A 109 13.91 3.87 -4.42
C ASN A 109 14.64 4.98 -5.19
N GLU A 110 15.22 4.67 -6.36
CA GLU A 110 15.86 5.66 -7.24
C GLU A 110 14.84 6.71 -7.73
N MET A 111 13.65 6.28 -8.17
CA MET A 111 12.59 7.21 -8.59
C MET A 111 12.07 8.05 -7.42
N GLY A 112 11.87 7.46 -6.24
CA GLY A 112 11.49 8.18 -5.02
C GLY A 112 12.50 9.25 -4.63
N ALA A 113 13.79 8.90 -4.61
CA ALA A 113 14.88 9.84 -4.33
C ALA A 113 14.95 10.98 -5.36
N LEU A 114 14.77 10.66 -6.66
CA LEU A 114 14.75 11.66 -7.72
C LEU A 114 13.59 12.64 -7.57
N ALA A 115 12.38 12.14 -7.26
CA ALA A 115 11.22 13.00 -7.03
C ALA A 115 11.46 13.92 -5.83
N LYS A 116 11.98 13.40 -4.73
CA LYS A 116 12.32 14.17 -3.53
C LYS A 116 13.38 15.25 -3.82
N ALA A 117 14.39 14.96 -4.63
CA ALA A 117 15.38 15.93 -5.07
C ALA A 117 14.78 17.08 -5.90
N LYS A 118 13.60 16.88 -6.49
CA LYS A 118 12.83 17.92 -7.20
C LYS A 118 11.86 18.70 -6.30
N GLY A 119 11.89 18.46 -4.99
CA GLY A 119 11.01 19.14 -4.04
C GLY A 119 9.62 18.50 -3.89
N THR A 120 9.44 17.27 -4.40
CA THR A 120 8.20 16.50 -4.21
C THR A 120 8.18 15.92 -2.80
N ARG A 121 7.05 16.02 -2.09
CA ARG A 121 6.85 15.34 -0.81
C ARG A 121 6.70 13.84 -1.05
N LEU A 122 7.44 13.02 -0.30
CA LEU A 122 7.48 11.57 -0.45
C LEU A 122 6.77 10.89 0.72
N ALA A 123 5.67 10.21 0.44
CA ALA A 123 5.02 9.30 1.37
C ALA A 123 5.23 7.85 0.94
N SER A 124 5.40 6.95 1.89
CA SER A 124 5.53 5.52 1.60
C SER A 124 4.61 4.65 2.44
N VAL A 125 4.17 3.53 1.85
CA VAL A 125 3.57 2.42 2.57
C VAL A 125 4.49 1.22 2.39
N THR A 126 5.08 0.76 3.49
CA THR A 126 6.08 -0.32 3.50
C THR A 126 5.89 -1.23 4.71
N SER A 127 6.53 -2.40 4.73
CA SER A 127 6.53 -3.25 5.94
C SER A 127 7.74 -3.04 6.84
N ASN A 128 8.71 -2.23 6.42
CA ASN A 128 9.94 -1.98 7.16
C ASN A 128 10.31 -0.49 7.16
N LYS A 129 10.25 0.12 8.34
CA LYS A 129 10.59 1.54 8.56
C LYS A 129 12.06 1.83 8.27
N ASP A 130 12.94 0.86 8.56
CA ASP A 130 14.40 0.99 8.40
C ASP A 130 14.87 0.64 6.98
N SER A 131 13.95 0.37 6.06
CA SER A 131 14.28 0.15 4.65
C SER A 131 14.77 1.44 3.98
N THR A 132 15.45 1.30 2.84
CA THR A 132 15.88 2.44 2.03
C THR A 132 14.72 3.40 1.75
N LEU A 133 13.55 2.87 1.33
CA LEU A 133 12.36 3.69 1.07
C LEU A 133 11.84 4.35 2.35
N GLY A 134 11.70 3.60 3.44
CA GLY A 134 11.19 4.12 4.72
C GLY A 134 12.03 5.28 5.23
N THR A 135 13.36 5.14 5.15
CA THR A 135 14.33 6.15 5.63
C THR A 135 14.30 7.45 4.82
N ILE A 136 14.08 7.39 3.50
CA ILE A 136 14.05 8.61 2.65
C ILE A 136 12.67 9.28 2.63
N SER A 137 11.60 8.62 3.10
CA SER A 137 10.23 9.15 3.08
C SER A 137 10.02 10.24 4.12
N ASP A 138 9.22 11.25 3.79
CA ASP A 138 8.76 12.29 4.72
C ASP A 138 7.65 11.76 5.63
N THR A 139 6.84 10.84 5.10
CA THR A 139 5.81 10.08 5.84
C THR A 139 5.97 8.60 5.50
N ALA A 140 6.07 7.73 6.50
CA ALA A 140 6.24 6.29 6.28
C ALA A 140 5.23 5.47 7.09
N VAL A 141 4.15 5.05 6.46
CA VAL A 141 3.15 4.19 7.11
C VAL A 141 3.59 2.74 7.04
N ILE A 142 3.66 2.09 8.20
CA ILE A 142 4.14 0.72 8.31
C ILE A 142 2.98 -0.26 8.35
N VAL A 143 2.78 -0.97 7.25
CA VAL A 143 1.84 -2.08 7.13
C VAL A 143 2.62 -3.38 7.22
N LYS A 144 2.60 -4.00 8.40
CA LYS A 144 3.32 -5.25 8.65
C LYS A 144 2.80 -6.36 7.71
N GLY A 145 3.70 -7.11 7.11
CA GLY A 145 3.38 -8.22 6.25
C GLY A 145 4.63 -8.99 5.86
N ARG A 146 4.46 -10.25 5.49
CA ARG A 146 5.58 -11.06 5.03
C ARG A 146 6.03 -10.61 3.65
N THR A 147 7.26 -10.10 3.55
CA THR A 147 7.90 -9.67 2.30
C THR A 147 9.04 -10.61 1.88
N LYS A 148 9.54 -10.46 0.65
CA LYS A 148 10.65 -11.28 0.11
C LYS A 148 11.95 -11.16 0.90
N VAL A 149 12.13 -10.08 1.66
CA VAL A 149 13.38 -9.76 2.39
C VAL A 149 13.32 -10.18 3.87
N SER A 150 12.23 -10.76 4.36
CA SER A 150 12.21 -11.34 5.71
C SER A 150 13.17 -12.53 5.76
N GLY A 151 14.42 -12.28 6.17
CA GLY A 151 15.58 -13.16 6.05
C GLY A 151 15.61 -14.37 6.95
N MET A 152 14.48 -14.84 7.45
CA MET A 152 14.43 -16.15 8.12
C MET A 152 14.33 -17.27 7.11
N ASP A 153 15.30 -18.18 7.13
CA ASP A 153 15.27 -19.41 6.36
C ASP A 153 14.04 -20.27 6.75
N PHE A 154 13.58 -21.09 5.78
CA PHE A 154 12.47 -22.04 5.99
C PHE A 154 12.70 -22.95 7.21
N MET A 155 13.94 -23.36 7.44
CA MET A 155 14.32 -24.23 8.58
C MET A 155 14.24 -23.50 9.93
N GLU A 156 14.66 -22.25 10.01
CA GLU A 156 14.54 -21.43 11.22
C GLU A 156 13.08 -21.24 11.63
N ARG A 157 12.18 -21.04 10.66
CA ARG A 157 10.74 -20.90 10.89
C ARG A 157 10.09 -22.16 11.42
N GLN A 158 10.53 -23.33 10.97
CA GLN A 158 10.05 -24.62 11.49
C GLN A 158 10.49 -24.85 12.95
N VAL A 159 11.71 -24.45 13.30
CA VAL A 159 12.26 -24.62 14.66
C VAL A 159 11.54 -23.73 15.68
N ILE A 160 11.11 -22.52 15.30
CA ILE A 160 10.41 -21.59 16.20
C ILE A 160 8.89 -21.82 16.25
N GLY A 161 8.35 -22.86 15.57
CA GLY A 161 6.91 -23.11 15.54
C GLY A 161 6.09 -22.04 14.81
N SER A 162 6.75 -21.18 14.03
CA SER A 162 6.10 -20.19 13.17
C SER A 162 5.37 -20.93 12.05
N HIS A 163 4.07 -21.13 12.24
CA HIS A 163 3.23 -21.89 11.33
C HIS A 163 3.36 -21.39 9.89
N ILE A 164 3.38 -22.34 8.95
CA ILE A 164 3.39 -22.10 7.50
C ILE A 164 2.29 -21.08 7.19
N SER A 165 2.69 -19.92 6.67
CA SER A 165 1.72 -18.98 6.11
C SER A 165 1.06 -19.65 4.91
N PHE A 166 -0.23 -19.96 5.01
CA PHE A 166 -1.02 -20.52 3.91
C PHE A 166 -1.14 -19.54 2.72
N ALA A 167 -0.87 -18.25 2.93
CA ALA A 167 -0.96 -17.24 1.89
C ALA A 167 0.35 -17.17 1.08
N PRO A 168 0.27 -16.95 -0.24
CA PRO A 168 1.43 -16.72 -1.09
C PRO A 168 2.27 -15.53 -0.62
N LEU A 169 3.56 -15.54 -0.98
CA LEU A 169 4.50 -14.48 -0.61
C LEU A 169 4.01 -13.10 -1.10
N GLY A 170 4.03 -12.12 -0.23
CA GLY A 170 3.59 -10.74 -0.49
C GLY A 170 2.10 -10.50 -0.22
N THR A 171 1.25 -11.54 -0.29
CA THR A 171 -0.21 -11.39 -0.16
C THR A 171 -0.63 -10.66 1.12
N MET A 172 -0.01 -10.98 2.26
CA MET A 172 -0.35 -10.34 3.54
C MET A 172 -0.14 -8.83 3.49
N PHE A 173 1.00 -8.36 2.97
CA PHE A 173 1.29 -6.94 2.82
C PHE A 173 0.31 -6.29 1.83
N GLU A 174 0.15 -6.87 0.64
CA GLU A 174 -0.59 -6.26 -0.45
C GLU A 174 -2.08 -6.15 -0.15
N ILE A 175 -2.70 -7.20 0.41
CA ILE A 175 -4.12 -7.16 0.79
C ILE A 175 -4.35 -6.22 1.97
N SER A 176 -3.50 -6.28 3.01
CA SER A 176 -3.64 -5.36 4.15
C SER A 176 -3.42 -3.91 3.72
N THR A 177 -2.48 -3.64 2.81
CA THR A 177 -2.27 -2.30 2.26
C THR A 177 -3.49 -1.83 1.46
N MET A 178 -4.11 -2.69 0.66
CA MET A 178 -5.32 -2.32 -0.08
C MET A 178 -6.47 -1.96 0.86
N VAL A 179 -6.72 -2.77 1.89
CA VAL A 179 -7.76 -2.50 2.89
C VAL A 179 -7.45 -1.23 3.69
N PHE A 180 -6.19 -1.04 4.10
CA PHE A 180 -5.72 0.18 4.76
C PHE A 180 -5.99 1.43 3.91
N LEU A 181 -5.64 1.41 2.63
CA LEU A 181 -5.84 2.53 1.72
C LEU A 181 -7.32 2.81 1.45
N ASP A 182 -8.19 1.79 1.40
CA ASP A 182 -9.64 2.01 1.37
C ASP A 182 -10.14 2.66 2.68
N GLY A 183 -9.53 2.34 3.83
CA GLY A 183 -9.75 3.06 5.10
C GLY A 183 -9.35 4.54 5.01
N VAL A 184 -8.21 4.86 4.37
CA VAL A 184 -7.78 6.25 4.10
C VAL A 184 -8.79 6.96 3.19
N ILE A 185 -9.32 6.29 2.16
CA ILE A 185 -10.38 6.84 1.31
C ILE A 185 -11.63 7.17 2.13
N ALA A 186 -12.06 6.27 3.02
CA ALA A 186 -13.22 6.52 3.88
C ALA A 186 -13.01 7.76 4.79
N ALA A 187 -11.82 7.92 5.35
CA ALA A 187 -11.46 9.11 6.14
C ALA A 187 -11.50 10.39 5.28
N LEU A 188 -10.95 10.35 4.06
CA LEU A 188 -10.98 11.49 3.14
C LEU A 188 -12.41 11.83 2.69
N MET A 189 -13.31 10.85 2.51
CA MET A 189 -14.73 11.09 2.24
C MET A 189 -15.37 11.90 3.35
N GLU A 190 -15.12 11.53 4.61
CA GLU A 190 -15.65 12.26 5.78
C GLU A 190 -15.10 13.69 5.86
N ILE A 191 -13.79 13.88 5.66
CA ILE A 191 -13.12 15.19 5.69
C ILE A 191 -13.64 16.09 4.57
N THR A 192 -13.74 15.56 3.34
CA THR A 192 -14.15 16.32 2.16
C THR A 192 -15.66 16.42 1.98
N LYS A 193 -16.43 15.79 2.88
CA LYS A 193 -17.91 15.71 2.80
C LYS A 193 -18.42 15.13 1.48
N LYS A 194 -17.68 14.17 0.91
CA LYS A 194 -18.06 13.46 -0.31
C LYS A 194 -18.89 12.24 0.05
N SER A 195 -20.02 12.08 -0.64
CA SER A 195 -20.89 10.89 -0.55
C SER A 195 -20.47 9.81 -1.57
N GLU A 196 -20.98 8.59 -1.39
CA GLU A 196 -20.85 7.53 -2.41
C GLU A 196 -21.44 7.95 -3.77
N ASP A 197 -22.52 8.73 -3.77
CA ASP A 197 -23.13 9.22 -5.01
C ASP A 197 -22.24 10.25 -5.73
N ASP A 198 -21.43 11.02 -4.99
CA ASP A 198 -20.45 11.91 -5.60
C ASP A 198 -19.31 11.13 -6.24
N LEU A 199 -18.87 10.05 -5.62
CA LEU A 199 -17.87 9.14 -6.21
C LEU A 199 -18.46 8.47 -7.47
N LYS A 200 -19.70 7.97 -7.44
CA LYS A 200 -20.36 7.35 -8.59
C LYS A 200 -20.42 8.26 -9.81
N LYS A 201 -20.64 9.57 -9.64
CA LYS A 201 -20.62 10.56 -10.75
C LYS A 201 -19.28 10.66 -11.45
N LYS A 202 -18.20 10.21 -10.82
CA LYS A 202 -16.84 10.20 -11.34
C LYS A 202 -16.40 8.86 -11.92
N HIS A 203 -17.25 7.82 -11.84
CA HIS A 203 -16.98 6.54 -12.51
C HIS A 203 -16.91 6.72 -14.02
N ALA A 204 -16.08 5.91 -14.66
CA ALA A 204 -15.97 5.90 -16.11
C ALA A 204 -17.33 5.57 -16.75
N THR A 205 -17.63 6.28 -17.84
CA THR A 205 -18.86 6.06 -18.63
C THR A 205 -18.60 5.23 -19.89
N LEU A 206 -17.33 4.90 -20.13
CA LEU A 206 -16.86 4.20 -21.32
C LEU A 206 -16.28 2.81 -20.98
N GLU A 207 -16.70 2.20 -19.90
CA GLU A 207 -16.37 0.82 -19.51
C GLU A 207 -17.43 -0.15 -20.02
#